data_98367e57feb2a1d7afac6096e7e22c8d
#
_entry.id   98367e57feb2a1d7afac6096e7e22c8d
#
_cell.length_a   1.000
_cell.length_b   1.000
_cell.length_c   1.000
_cell.angle_alpha   90.00
_cell.angle_beta   90.00
_cell.angle_gamma   90.00
#
_symmetry.space_group_name_H-M   'P 1'
#
loop_
_entity.id
_entity.type
_entity.pdbx_description
1 polymer ?
#
loop_
_entity_poly.entity_id
_entity_poly.type
_entity_poly.pdbx_seq_one_letter_code
_entity_poly.pdbx_strand_id
1 'polypeptide(L)'
;MSNKERLDILLVNRGLFESREKAKAAIMAGQIFMDTTRIDKAGTKVPVDANLTVKGNTLPYVSRGGLKLEKAIQIYPIDLTDAVMVDIGASTGGFTDCALQNGASKVFAIDVGYNQLAWKLRQDERVINMEKQNIRTVTPEQLGELVDFISIDVAFISLDKVLPVATTLLKDTGSLVALIKPQFEAGKEKVGKGGIVRDRLVHEEVLQRILQFAYDCRLYLHGLTFSPIKGTEGNIEFLGYFTKSEDDALSITDELITAVVDESHAL
;
A
#
# COMPACT_ATOMS: atom_id res chain seq x y z
N MET A 1 -24.15 29.32 30.12
CA MET A 1 -22.75 28.81 30.16
C MET A 1 -22.64 27.82 29.02
N SER A 2 -21.77 28.03 28.04
CA SER A 2 -21.59 27.10 26.92
C SER A 2 -21.07 25.76 27.48
N ASN A 3 -21.73 24.67 27.18
CA ASN A 3 -21.28 23.34 27.54
C ASN A 3 -19.96 23.07 26.84
N LYS A 4 -18.87 22.72 27.58
CA LYS A 4 -17.55 22.47 27.04
C LYS A 4 -17.20 21.01 27.17
N GLU A 5 -16.65 20.42 26.10
CA GLU A 5 -16.21 19.04 26.06
C GLU A 5 -14.74 18.98 25.66
N ARG A 6 -14.07 17.87 26.01
CA ARG A 6 -12.70 17.62 25.57
C ARG A 6 -12.67 17.45 24.06
N LEU A 7 -11.69 18.05 23.42
CA LEU A 7 -11.56 18.04 21.96
C LEU A 7 -11.46 16.62 21.38
N ASP A 8 -10.66 15.73 22.02
CA ASP A 8 -10.50 14.34 21.59
C ASP A 8 -11.82 13.54 21.64
N ILE A 9 -12.70 13.86 22.58
CA ILE A 9 -14.02 13.24 22.72
C ILE A 9 -15.00 13.87 21.71
N LEU A 10 -15.05 15.20 21.64
CA LEU A 10 -15.95 15.92 20.76
C LEU A 10 -15.76 15.55 19.27
N LEU A 11 -14.50 15.37 18.84
CA LEU A 11 -14.19 14.96 17.47
C LEU A 11 -14.77 13.58 17.12
N VAL A 12 -14.75 12.64 18.06
CA VAL A 12 -15.37 11.30 17.89
C VAL A 12 -16.88 11.40 17.94
N ASN A 13 -17.44 12.14 18.89
CA ASN A 13 -18.90 12.30 19.03
C ASN A 13 -19.54 12.96 17.79
N ARG A 14 -18.77 13.81 17.08
CA ARG A 14 -19.18 14.42 15.81
C ARG A 14 -18.92 13.56 14.57
N GLY A 15 -18.37 12.36 14.75
CA GLY A 15 -18.06 11.45 13.63
C GLY A 15 -16.88 11.89 12.76
N LEU A 16 -16.07 12.86 13.22
CA LEU A 16 -14.89 13.33 12.49
C LEU A 16 -13.71 12.36 12.60
N PHE A 17 -13.72 11.48 13.59
CA PHE A 17 -12.74 10.41 13.78
C PHE A 17 -13.41 9.17 14.36
N GLU A 18 -12.93 7.99 13.97
CA GLU A 18 -13.47 6.69 14.38
C GLU A 18 -13.11 6.32 15.84
N SER A 19 -11.98 6.84 16.35
CA SER A 19 -11.53 6.59 17.70
C SER A 19 -10.83 7.80 18.34
N ARG A 20 -10.77 7.80 19.68
CA ARG A 20 -10.07 8.84 20.44
C ARG A 20 -8.56 8.84 20.18
N GLU A 21 -7.97 7.69 19.90
CA GLU A 21 -6.55 7.55 19.57
C GLU A 21 -6.25 8.24 18.22
N LYS A 22 -7.09 8.02 17.20
CA LYS A 22 -6.98 8.71 15.90
C LYS A 22 -7.18 10.22 16.05
N ALA A 23 -8.18 10.65 16.84
CA ALA A 23 -8.42 12.06 17.12
C ALA A 23 -7.20 12.71 17.82
N LYS A 24 -6.61 12.05 18.85
CA LYS A 24 -5.41 12.52 19.52
C LYS A 24 -4.22 12.66 18.58
N ALA A 25 -3.98 11.67 17.72
CA ALA A 25 -2.90 11.70 16.73
C ALA A 25 -3.06 12.89 15.78
N ALA A 26 -4.26 13.14 15.28
CA ALA A 26 -4.57 14.27 14.40
C ALA A 26 -4.40 15.64 15.12
N ILE A 27 -4.81 15.75 16.39
CA ILE A 27 -4.61 16.96 17.19
C ILE A 27 -3.12 17.22 17.39
N MET A 28 -2.33 16.20 17.76
CA MET A 28 -0.89 16.32 17.98
C MET A 28 -0.15 16.60 16.67
N ALA A 29 -0.64 16.12 15.54
CA ALA A 29 -0.14 16.45 14.19
C ALA A 29 -0.52 17.88 13.75
N GLY A 30 -1.30 18.63 14.58
CA GLY A 30 -1.69 20.00 14.28
C GLY A 30 -2.72 20.16 13.16
N GLN A 31 -3.52 19.10 12.92
CA GLN A 31 -4.53 19.07 11.86
C GLN A 31 -5.87 19.69 12.29
N ILE A 32 -6.07 19.91 13.60
CA ILE A 32 -7.36 20.39 14.13
C ILE A 32 -7.31 21.88 14.37
N PHE A 33 -8.31 22.57 13.82
CA PHE A 33 -8.51 24.01 13.97
C PHE A 33 -9.90 24.29 14.54
N MET A 34 -9.97 25.25 15.45
CA MET A 34 -11.21 25.90 15.87
C MET A 34 -11.21 27.28 15.21
N ASP A 35 -12.12 27.47 14.28
CA ASP A 35 -12.11 28.59 13.32
C ASP A 35 -10.76 28.68 12.57
N THR A 36 -9.93 29.66 12.87
CA THR A 36 -8.58 29.84 12.30
C THR A 36 -7.47 29.42 13.25
N THR A 37 -7.79 29.09 14.50
CA THR A 37 -6.80 28.80 15.55
C THR A 37 -6.52 27.28 15.60
N ARG A 38 -5.24 26.93 15.43
CA ARG A 38 -4.79 25.54 15.58
C ARG A 38 -4.85 25.10 17.04
N ILE A 39 -5.34 23.88 17.30
CA ILE A 39 -5.34 23.26 18.62
C ILE A 39 -4.46 22.01 18.57
N ASP A 40 -3.44 21.94 19.42
CA ASP A 40 -2.43 20.88 19.46
C ASP A 40 -2.48 20.02 20.75
N LYS A 41 -3.40 20.31 21.67
CA LYS A 41 -3.57 19.57 22.91
C LYS A 41 -4.91 18.83 22.95
N ALA A 42 -4.88 17.50 22.96
CA ALA A 42 -6.05 16.63 22.90
C ALA A 42 -7.04 16.87 24.07
N GLY A 43 -6.52 17.23 25.24
CA GLY A 43 -7.32 17.50 26.44
C GLY A 43 -7.97 18.89 26.50
N THR A 44 -7.74 19.75 25.49
CA THR A 44 -8.33 21.10 25.44
C THR A 44 -9.85 21.01 25.49
N LYS A 45 -10.48 21.77 26.39
CA LYS A 45 -11.94 21.88 26.47
C LYS A 45 -12.42 22.97 25.52
N VAL A 46 -13.23 22.59 24.54
CA VAL A 46 -13.83 23.48 23.55
C VAL A 46 -15.36 23.49 23.71
N PRO A 47 -16.06 24.55 23.28
CA PRO A 47 -17.52 24.56 23.24
C PRO A 47 -18.04 23.39 22.40
N VAL A 48 -19.14 22.75 22.84
CA VAL A 48 -19.71 21.61 22.10
C VAL A 48 -20.24 22.00 20.72
N ASP A 49 -20.49 23.28 20.49
CA ASP A 49 -20.91 23.92 19.25
C ASP A 49 -19.77 24.57 18.47
N ALA A 50 -18.51 24.43 18.94
CA ALA A 50 -17.34 25.02 18.28
C ALA A 50 -17.25 24.62 16.80
N ASN A 51 -16.90 25.58 15.95
CA ASN A 51 -16.61 25.34 14.54
C ASN A 51 -15.24 24.67 14.43
N LEU A 52 -15.24 23.33 14.32
CA LEU A 52 -14.02 22.52 14.20
C LEU A 52 -13.78 22.14 12.75
N THR A 53 -12.56 22.43 12.27
CA THR A 53 -12.10 22.04 10.93
C THR A 53 -10.90 21.12 11.06
N VAL A 54 -10.93 20.00 10.32
CA VAL A 54 -9.78 19.13 10.15
C VAL A 54 -9.03 19.60 8.90
N LYS A 55 -7.85 20.20 9.09
CA LYS A 55 -6.97 20.61 7.99
C LYS A 55 -5.82 19.62 7.87
N GLY A 56 -5.62 19.10 6.70
CA GLY A 56 -4.63 18.07 6.39
C GLY A 56 -5.33 16.85 5.79
N ASN A 57 -4.64 16.16 4.92
CA ASN A 57 -5.18 14.92 4.32
C ASN A 57 -5.44 13.92 5.43
N THR A 58 -6.70 13.73 5.79
CA THR A 58 -7.11 12.48 6.42
C THR A 58 -6.77 11.39 5.42
N LEU A 59 -5.93 10.44 5.82
CA LEU A 59 -5.62 9.29 4.97
C LEU A 59 -6.96 8.67 4.52
N PRO A 60 -7.23 8.57 3.21
CA PRO A 60 -8.47 7.99 2.72
C PRO A 60 -8.57 6.50 3.03
N TYR A 61 -7.47 5.87 3.41
CA TYR A 61 -7.32 4.43 3.64
C TYR A 61 -6.92 4.12 5.07
N VAL A 62 -7.10 2.88 5.51
CA VAL A 62 -6.73 2.41 6.86
C VAL A 62 -5.23 2.56 7.17
N SER A 63 -4.38 2.66 6.14
CA SER A 63 -2.95 2.93 6.27
C SER A 63 -2.41 3.68 5.06
N ARG A 64 -1.21 4.29 5.20
CA ARG A 64 -0.50 4.98 4.11
C ARG A 64 -0.20 4.07 2.90
N GLY A 65 -0.20 2.74 3.11
CA GLY A 65 -0.02 1.77 2.03
C GLY A 65 -1.00 1.97 0.89
N GLY A 66 -2.27 2.32 1.19
CA GLY A 66 -3.29 2.56 0.16
C GLY A 66 -2.92 3.62 -0.88
N LEU A 67 -2.15 4.65 -0.50
CA LEU A 67 -1.66 5.68 -1.43
C LEU A 67 -0.73 5.12 -2.53
N LYS A 68 -0.05 4.00 -2.26
CA LYS A 68 0.84 3.35 -3.23
C LYS A 68 0.03 2.67 -4.34
N LEU A 69 -1.02 1.91 -3.96
CA LEU A 69 -1.92 1.29 -4.92
C LEU A 69 -2.75 2.34 -5.67
N GLU A 70 -3.22 3.38 -4.96
CA GLU A 70 -3.92 4.50 -5.58
C GLU A 70 -3.11 5.13 -6.72
N LYS A 71 -1.81 5.39 -6.50
CA LYS A 71 -0.93 5.90 -7.56
C LYS A 71 -0.89 4.96 -8.77
N ALA A 72 -0.77 3.65 -8.55
CA ALA A 72 -0.75 2.69 -9.65
C ALA A 72 -2.08 2.70 -10.44
N ILE A 73 -3.23 2.74 -9.75
CA ILE A 73 -4.55 2.81 -10.38
C ILE A 73 -4.71 4.12 -11.19
N GLN A 74 -4.15 5.23 -10.71
CA GLN A 74 -4.26 6.53 -11.39
C GLN A 74 -3.43 6.61 -12.69
N ILE A 75 -2.30 5.91 -12.76
CA ILE A 75 -1.34 6.05 -13.88
C ILE A 75 -1.35 4.86 -14.84
N TYR A 76 -1.88 3.71 -14.44
CA TYR A 76 -1.96 2.50 -15.25
C TYR A 76 -3.41 2.13 -15.55
N PRO A 77 -3.69 1.38 -16.62
CA PRO A 77 -5.03 0.97 -17.00
C PRO A 77 -5.55 -0.16 -16.09
N ILE A 78 -5.62 0.09 -14.79
CA ILE A 78 -6.09 -0.85 -13.78
C ILE A 78 -7.55 -0.54 -13.48
N ASP A 79 -8.45 -1.45 -13.85
CA ASP A 79 -9.87 -1.42 -13.48
C ASP A 79 -10.13 -2.51 -12.44
N LEU A 80 -10.53 -2.10 -11.24
CA LEU A 80 -10.87 -3.01 -10.15
C LEU A 80 -12.39 -3.20 -10.00
N THR A 81 -13.20 -2.65 -10.89
CA THR A 81 -14.66 -2.81 -10.85
C THR A 81 -15.01 -4.29 -10.93
N ASP A 82 -15.75 -4.79 -9.93
CA ASP A 82 -16.16 -6.19 -9.78
C ASP A 82 -15.00 -7.21 -9.73
N ALA A 83 -13.74 -6.75 -9.63
CA ALA A 83 -12.57 -7.61 -9.60
C ALA A 83 -12.50 -8.47 -8.33
N VAL A 84 -12.06 -9.71 -8.51
CA VAL A 84 -11.58 -10.59 -7.44
C VAL A 84 -10.06 -10.44 -7.35
N MET A 85 -9.53 -10.16 -6.16
CA MET A 85 -8.11 -9.92 -6.02
C MET A 85 -7.47 -10.60 -4.81
N VAL A 86 -6.15 -10.71 -4.86
CA VAL A 86 -5.29 -11.08 -3.73
C VAL A 86 -4.43 -9.88 -3.33
N ASP A 87 -4.41 -9.54 -2.05
CA ASP A 87 -3.49 -8.60 -1.43
C ASP A 87 -2.43 -9.37 -0.65
N ILE A 88 -1.21 -9.48 -1.22
CA ILE A 88 -0.10 -10.22 -0.64
C ILE A 88 0.74 -9.30 0.25
N GLY A 89 0.74 -9.58 1.57
CA GLY A 89 1.32 -8.70 2.57
C GLY A 89 0.35 -7.63 3.02
N ALA A 90 -0.91 -8.01 3.26
CA ALA A 90 -2.01 -7.09 3.54
C ALA A 90 -1.79 -6.20 4.78
N SER A 91 -1.08 -6.68 5.80
CA SER A 91 -0.79 -5.93 7.03
C SER A 91 -2.05 -5.26 7.61
N THR A 92 -2.05 -3.93 7.77
CA THR A 92 -3.23 -3.18 8.23
C THR A 92 -4.36 -3.16 7.19
N GLY A 93 -4.09 -3.48 5.93
CA GLY A 93 -5.08 -3.54 4.84
C GLY A 93 -5.15 -2.28 3.99
N GLY A 94 -4.06 -1.53 3.87
CA GLY A 94 -4.06 -0.31 3.06
C GLY A 94 -4.38 -0.56 1.58
N PHE A 95 -3.79 -1.57 0.97
CA PHE A 95 -4.07 -1.95 -0.41
C PHE A 95 -5.48 -2.56 -0.55
N THR A 96 -5.87 -3.44 0.37
CA THR A 96 -7.22 -3.99 0.46
C THR A 96 -8.28 -2.88 0.51
N ASP A 97 -8.13 -1.88 1.39
CA ASP A 97 -9.07 -0.77 1.53
C ASP A 97 -9.14 0.09 0.26
N CYS A 98 -7.98 0.37 -0.35
CA CYS A 98 -7.90 1.08 -1.62
C CYS A 98 -8.65 0.33 -2.73
N ALA A 99 -8.43 -0.97 -2.84
CA ALA A 99 -9.08 -1.79 -3.86
C ALA A 99 -10.61 -1.84 -3.69
N LEU A 100 -11.09 -2.04 -2.46
CA LEU A 100 -12.53 -2.04 -2.16
C LEU A 100 -13.21 -0.70 -2.49
N GLN A 101 -12.51 0.43 -2.25
CA GLN A 101 -13.00 1.77 -2.60
C GLN A 101 -12.98 2.00 -4.12
N ASN A 102 -12.16 1.26 -4.88
CA ASN A 102 -12.12 1.28 -6.34
C ASN A 102 -12.94 0.16 -6.99
N GLY A 103 -13.86 -0.48 -6.25
CA GLY A 103 -14.87 -1.35 -6.82
C GLY A 103 -14.58 -2.86 -6.74
N ALA A 104 -13.49 -3.29 -6.11
CA ALA A 104 -13.21 -4.72 -5.95
C ALA A 104 -14.37 -5.44 -5.24
N SER A 105 -14.82 -6.55 -5.81
CA SER A 105 -15.94 -7.34 -5.28
C SER A 105 -15.50 -8.35 -4.23
N LYS A 106 -14.23 -8.78 -4.26
CA LYS A 106 -13.65 -9.71 -3.29
C LYS A 106 -12.14 -9.50 -3.15
N VAL A 107 -11.63 -9.54 -1.93
CA VAL A 107 -10.20 -9.43 -1.64
C VAL A 107 -9.77 -10.53 -0.68
N PHE A 108 -8.85 -11.38 -1.13
CA PHE A 108 -8.12 -12.31 -0.27
C PHE A 108 -6.93 -11.56 0.35
N ALA A 109 -7.06 -11.14 1.61
CA ALA A 109 -6.03 -10.41 2.34
C ALA A 109 -5.07 -11.38 3.04
N ILE A 110 -3.91 -11.64 2.42
CA ILE A 110 -2.94 -12.64 2.87
C ILE A 110 -1.80 -11.98 3.61
N ASP A 111 -1.53 -12.44 4.84
CA ASP A 111 -0.39 -11.98 5.64
C ASP A 111 0.14 -13.09 6.55
N VAL A 112 1.46 -13.11 6.77
CA VAL A 112 2.10 -14.03 7.74
C VAL A 112 1.86 -13.59 9.19
N GLY A 113 1.54 -12.32 9.40
CA GLY A 113 1.22 -11.74 10.69
C GLY A 113 -0.13 -12.19 11.23
N TYR A 114 -0.42 -11.71 12.42
CA TYR A 114 -1.68 -12.01 13.10
C TYR A 114 -2.27 -10.75 13.73
N ASN A 115 -3.59 -10.60 13.60
CA ASN A 115 -4.37 -9.50 14.17
C ASN A 115 -3.90 -8.09 13.70
N GLN A 116 -3.40 -8.00 12.46
CA GLN A 116 -2.91 -6.75 11.88
C GLN A 116 -3.97 -6.03 11.05
N LEU A 117 -4.83 -6.78 10.35
CA LEU A 117 -5.86 -6.23 9.48
C LEU A 117 -6.81 -5.34 10.26
N ALA A 118 -7.10 -4.15 9.76
CA ALA A 118 -8.00 -3.20 10.40
C ALA A 118 -9.40 -3.78 10.64
N TRP A 119 -10.01 -3.46 11.78
CA TRP A 119 -11.28 -4.05 12.19
C TRP A 119 -12.40 -3.86 11.17
N LYS A 120 -12.50 -2.69 10.54
CA LYS A 120 -13.51 -2.43 9.50
C LYS A 120 -13.39 -3.39 8.30
N LEU A 121 -12.15 -3.78 7.94
CA LEU A 121 -11.91 -4.71 6.83
C LEU A 121 -12.20 -6.15 7.23
N ARG A 122 -11.97 -6.51 8.49
CA ARG A 122 -12.35 -7.85 9.02
C ARG A 122 -13.86 -8.07 9.04
N GLN A 123 -14.64 -7.00 9.08
CA GLN A 123 -16.10 -7.04 9.08
C GLN A 123 -16.71 -6.86 7.68
N ASP A 124 -15.92 -6.53 6.68
CA ASP A 124 -16.41 -6.37 5.30
C ASP A 124 -16.54 -7.76 4.67
N GLU A 125 -17.75 -8.12 4.25
CA GLU A 125 -18.09 -9.43 3.67
C GLU A 125 -17.30 -9.72 2.37
N ARG A 126 -16.78 -8.69 1.72
CA ARG A 126 -15.92 -8.81 0.53
C ARG A 126 -14.49 -9.22 0.87
N VAL A 127 -14.07 -9.17 2.13
CA VAL A 127 -12.70 -9.44 2.57
C VAL A 127 -12.59 -10.84 3.17
N ILE A 128 -11.78 -11.68 2.54
CA ILE A 128 -11.37 -12.98 3.09
C ILE A 128 -10.04 -12.80 3.81
N ASN A 129 -10.08 -12.74 5.14
CA ASN A 129 -8.89 -12.57 5.96
C ASN A 129 -8.10 -13.87 6.07
N MET A 130 -6.88 -13.90 5.49
CA MET A 130 -5.96 -15.03 5.48
C MET A 130 -4.67 -14.68 6.25
N GLU A 131 -4.80 -14.35 7.54
CA GLU A 131 -3.66 -14.14 8.43
C GLU A 131 -2.98 -15.46 8.83
N LYS A 132 -1.72 -15.38 9.29
CA LYS A 132 -0.84 -16.53 9.56
C LYS A 132 -0.61 -17.41 8.33
N GLN A 133 -0.83 -16.88 7.15
CA GLN A 133 -0.69 -17.60 5.90
C GLN A 133 0.59 -17.18 5.18
N ASN A 134 1.47 -18.14 4.91
CA ASN A 134 2.64 -17.90 4.08
C ASN A 134 2.22 -17.99 2.61
N ILE A 135 2.42 -16.92 1.85
CA ILE A 135 2.06 -16.89 0.43
C ILE A 135 2.68 -18.06 -0.36
N ARG A 136 3.89 -18.51 -0.02
CA ARG A 136 4.57 -19.60 -0.71
C ARG A 136 3.85 -20.94 -0.64
N THR A 137 2.87 -21.08 0.23
CA THR A 137 2.06 -22.30 0.40
C THR A 137 0.62 -22.13 -0.07
N VAL A 138 0.27 -20.94 -0.58
CA VAL A 138 -1.08 -20.69 -1.11
C VAL A 138 -1.21 -21.27 -2.51
N THR A 139 -2.32 -21.95 -2.76
CA THR A 139 -2.63 -22.55 -4.06
C THR A 139 -3.96 -22.05 -4.60
N PRO A 140 -4.21 -22.15 -5.93
CA PRO A 140 -5.50 -21.79 -6.52
C PRO A 140 -6.68 -22.52 -5.87
N GLU A 141 -6.50 -23.78 -5.48
CA GLU A 141 -7.56 -24.59 -4.86
C GLU A 141 -7.97 -24.04 -3.48
N GLN A 142 -7.02 -23.45 -2.74
CA GLN A 142 -7.33 -22.81 -1.45
C GLN A 142 -8.15 -21.52 -1.60
N LEU A 143 -7.96 -20.79 -2.70
CA LEU A 143 -8.77 -19.62 -3.02
C LEU A 143 -10.11 -20.01 -3.62
N GLY A 144 -10.18 -21.17 -4.31
CA GLY A 144 -11.35 -21.67 -5.04
C GLY A 144 -11.53 -21.06 -6.42
N GLU A 145 -10.73 -20.05 -6.78
CA GLU A 145 -10.78 -19.36 -8.08
C GLU A 145 -9.43 -18.68 -8.40
N LEU A 146 -9.19 -18.41 -9.69
CA LEU A 146 -8.13 -17.52 -10.12
C LEU A 146 -8.60 -16.06 -10.00
N VAL A 147 -7.68 -15.15 -9.76
CA VAL A 147 -8.01 -13.74 -9.48
C VAL A 147 -7.71 -12.83 -10.67
N ASP A 148 -8.42 -11.69 -10.73
CA ASP A 148 -8.27 -10.68 -11.77
C ASP A 148 -7.07 -9.77 -11.52
N PHE A 149 -6.78 -9.53 -10.23
CA PHE A 149 -5.73 -8.60 -9.83
C PHE A 149 -4.96 -9.12 -8.61
N ILE A 150 -3.65 -8.81 -8.57
CA ILE A 150 -2.81 -9.10 -7.40
C ILE A 150 -2.04 -7.83 -7.04
N SER A 151 -2.06 -7.47 -5.75
CA SER A 151 -1.15 -6.49 -5.16
C SER A 151 -0.12 -7.19 -4.27
N ILE A 152 1.14 -6.70 -4.29
CA ILE A 152 2.22 -7.26 -3.48
C ILE A 152 2.94 -6.14 -2.74
N ASP A 153 2.84 -6.15 -1.39
CA ASP A 153 3.57 -5.25 -0.48
C ASP A 153 4.17 -6.05 0.68
N VAL A 154 5.16 -6.89 0.39
CA VAL A 154 5.82 -7.75 1.37
C VAL A 154 7.05 -7.10 2.00
N ALA A 155 7.43 -7.57 3.20
CA ALA A 155 8.63 -7.16 3.90
C ALA A 155 9.45 -8.40 4.33
N PHE A 156 10.78 -8.23 4.39
CA PHE A 156 11.72 -9.27 4.83
C PHE A 156 11.78 -10.53 3.95
N ILE A 157 11.26 -10.44 2.74
CA ILE A 157 11.30 -11.50 1.74
C ILE A 157 11.50 -10.87 0.36
N SER A 158 12.28 -11.52 -0.51
CA SER A 158 12.46 -11.09 -1.89
C SER A 158 11.28 -11.51 -2.76
N LEU A 159 10.96 -10.68 -3.76
CA LEU A 159 9.91 -10.95 -4.76
C LEU A 159 10.18 -12.23 -5.56
N ASP A 160 11.44 -12.69 -5.66
CA ASP A 160 11.78 -13.95 -6.32
C ASP A 160 11.11 -15.19 -5.67
N LYS A 161 10.71 -15.07 -4.39
CA LYS A 161 9.96 -16.11 -3.66
C LYS A 161 8.43 -15.96 -3.75
N VAL A 162 7.96 -14.80 -4.21
CA VAL A 162 6.53 -14.45 -4.22
C VAL A 162 5.94 -14.51 -5.63
N LEU A 163 6.65 -13.95 -6.63
CA LEU A 163 6.18 -13.87 -8.01
C LEU A 163 5.80 -15.24 -8.62
N PRO A 164 6.57 -16.33 -8.42
CA PRO A 164 6.19 -17.61 -8.97
C PRO A 164 4.81 -18.10 -8.47
N VAL A 165 4.50 -17.89 -7.19
CA VAL A 165 3.19 -18.26 -6.64
C VAL A 165 2.12 -17.28 -7.14
N ALA A 166 2.37 -15.97 -7.11
CA ALA A 166 1.43 -14.98 -7.61
C ALA A 166 0.99 -15.28 -9.05
N THR A 167 1.93 -15.71 -9.91
CA THR A 167 1.62 -16.08 -11.29
C THR A 167 0.63 -17.26 -11.39
N THR A 168 0.69 -18.22 -10.47
CA THR A 168 -0.26 -19.36 -10.47
C THR A 168 -1.66 -18.99 -10.00
N LEU A 169 -1.79 -17.92 -9.20
CA LEU A 169 -3.07 -17.45 -8.68
C LEU A 169 -3.79 -16.51 -9.67
N LEU A 170 -3.04 -15.90 -10.58
CA LEU A 170 -3.52 -14.87 -11.50
C LEU A 170 -4.16 -15.49 -12.74
N LYS A 171 -5.31 -14.97 -13.18
CA LYS A 171 -5.91 -15.27 -14.49
C LYS A 171 -4.95 -14.91 -15.63
N ASP A 172 -5.12 -15.50 -16.81
CA ASP A 172 -4.28 -15.14 -17.97
C ASP A 172 -4.52 -13.69 -18.45
N THR A 173 -5.72 -13.18 -18.25
CA THR A 173 -6.09 -11.77 -18.50
C THR A 173 -5.84 -10.85 -17.30
N GLY A 174 -5.34 -11.40 -16.19
CA GLY A 174 -5.16 -10.67 -14.95
C GLY A 174 -3.91 -9.80 -14.95
N SER A 175 -3.87 -8.86 -14.02
CA SER A 175 -2.75 -7.95 -13.83
C SER A 175 -2.25 -7.92 -12.40
N LEU A 176 -1.02 -7.43 -12.22
CA LEU A 176 -0.33 -7.45 -10.94
C LEU A 176 0.43 -6.14 -10.73
N VAL A 177 0.35 -5.59 -9.51
CA VAL A 177 1.22 -4.51 -9.03
C VAL A 177 2.09 -5.04 -7.90
N ALA A 178 3.40 -4.95 -8.07
CA ALA A 178 4.36 -5.32 -7.03
C ALA A 178 5.16 -4.12 -6.54
N LEU A 179 5.25 -3.98 -5.22
CA LEU A 179 6.15 -3.02 -4.59
C LEU A 179 7.54 -3.64 -4.50
N ILE A 180 8.50 -3.05 -5.21
CA ILE A 180 9.91 -3.45 -5.22
C ILE A 180 10.63 -2.62 -4.15
N LYS A 181 11.15 -3.30 -3.14
CA LYS A 181 11.79 -2.68 -1.97
C LYS A 181 13.28 -2.98 -1.96
N PRO A 182 14.13 -2.04 -2.37
CA PRO A 182 15.59 -2.27 -2.47
C PRO A 182 16.20 -2.82 -1.19
N GLN A 183 15.73 -2.42 -0.02
CA GLN A 183 16.22 -2.88 1.27
C GLN A 183 16.02 -4.39 1.53
N PHE A 184 15.11 -5.04 0.82
CA PHE A 184 14.86 -6.48 0.93
C PHE A 184 15.39 -7.26 -0.29
N GLU A 185 15.88 -6.54 -1.30
CA GLU A 185 16.33 -7.11 -2.57
C GLU A 185 17.84 -7.01 -2.80
N ALA A 186 18.50 -5.98 -2.26
CA ALA A 186 19.88 -5.64 -2.63
C ALA A 186 20.97 -6.54 -2.03
N GLY A 187 20.63 -7.39 -1.04
CA GLY A 187 21.62 -8.08 -0.22
C GLY A 187 22.13 -7.21 0.95
N LYS A 188 22.52 -7.87 2.04
CA LYS A 188 22.84 -7.18 3.31
C LYS A 188 24.00 -6.21 3.20
N GLU A 189 24.97 -6.50 2.35
CA GLU A 189 26.20 -5.71 2.14
C GLU A 189 25.93 -4.36 1.46
N LYS A 190 24.80 -4.24 0.72
CA LYS A 190 24.41 -3.00 0.03
C LYS A 190 23.37 -2.18 0.83
N VAL A 191 22.92 -2.71 1.96
CA VAL A 191 21.98 -2.02 2.85
C VAL A 191 22.75 -1.22 3.89
N GLY A 192 22.61 0.10 3.85
CA GLY A 192 23.32 1.01 4.73
C GLY A 192 22.77 1.06 6.15
N LYS A 193 23.35 1.95 6.97
CA LYS A 193 22.94 2.18 8.36
C LYS A 193 21.43 2.54 8.42
N GLY A 194 20.74 1.89 9.33
CA GLY A 194 19.28 2.06 9.52
C GLY A 194 18.43 1.30 8.52
N GLY A 195 19.00 0.32 7.79
CA GLY A 195 18.22 -0.47 6.83
C GLY A 195 17.86 0.29 5.55
N ILE A 196 18.65 1.32 5.18
CA ILE A 196 18.30 2.20 4.06
C ILE A 196 19.28 2.00 2.90
N VAL A 197 18.76 1.78 1.71
CA VAL A 197 19.49 1.82 0.44
C VAL A 197 19.39 3.24 -0.13
N ARG A 198 20.54 3.89 -0.34
CA ARG A 198 20.63 5.28 -0.83
C ARG A 198 21.31 5.39 -2.19
N ASP A 199 22.10 4.39 -2.54
CA ASP A 199 22.87 4.37 -3.77
C ASP A 199 21.94 4.12 -4.97
N ARG A 200 22.00 5.02 -5.95
CA ARG A 200 21.23 4.93 -7.20
C ARG A 200 21.56 3.68 -7.99
N LEU A 201 22.84 3.33 -8.07
CA LEU A 201 23.28 2.14 -8.79
C LEU A 201 22.72 0.86 -8.17
N VAL A 202 22.59 0.82 -6.84
CA VAL A 202 21.94 -0.31 -6.16
C VAL A 202 20.45 -0.38 -6.47
N HIS A 203 19.79 0.77 -6.59
CA HIS A 203 18.38 0.79 -7.02
C HIS A 203 18.22 0.26 -8.44
N GLU A 204 19.09 0.69 -9.37
CA GLU A 204 19.09 0.24 -10.76
C GLU A 204 19.34 -1.28 -10.85
N GLU A 205 20.38 -1.78 -10.17
CA GLU A 205 20.68 -3.22 -10.10
C GLU A 205 19.51 -4.06 -9.57
N VAL A 206 18.84 -3.57 -8.52
CA VAL A 206 17.67 -4.24 -7.94
C VAL A 206 16.53 -4.27 -8.94
N LEU A 207 16.24 -3.15 -9.58
CA LEU A 207 15.16 -3.07 -10.58
C LEU A 207 15.47 -3.99 -11.76
N GLN A 208 16.67 -3.92 -12.34
CA GLN A 208 17.07 -4.77 -13.45
C GLN A 208 16.87 -6.25 -13.12
N ARG A 209 17.35 -6.69 -11.95
CA ARG A 209 17.23 -8.09 -11.51
C ARG A 209 15.79 -8.52 -11.30
N ILE A 210 14.98 -7.71 -10.62
CA ILE A 210 13.58 -8.08 -10.31
C ILE A 210 12.70 -8.06 -11.56
N LEU A 211 12.87 -7.08 -12.44
CA LEU A 211 12.12 -7.01 -13.69
C LEU A 211 12.47 -8.18 -14.61
N GLN A 212 13.76 -8.54 -14.71
CA GLN A 212 14.17 -9.73 -15.46
C GLN A 212 13.59 -11.00 -14.86
N PHE A 213 13.60 -11.15 -13.53
CA PHE A 213 13.01 -12.31 -12.87
C PHE A 213 11.49 -12.39 -13.10
N ALA A 214 10.79 -11.25 -13.10
CA ALA A 214 9.35 -11.21 -13.43
C ALA A 214 9.11 -11.69 -14.86
N TYR A 215 9.92 -11.24 -15.82
CA TYR A 215 9.87 -11.69 -17.20
C TYR A 215 10.07 -13.22 -17.31
N ASP A 216 11.04 -13.79 -16.58
CA ASP A 216 11.28 -15.23 -16.53
C ASP A 216 10.08 -16.00 -15.93
N CYS A 217 9.28 -15.35 -15.08
CA CYS A 217 8.01 -15.87 -14.56
C CYS A 217 6.82 -15.63 -15.49
N ARG A 218 7.04 -15.14 -16.72
CA ARG A 218 6.00 -14.74 -17.68
C ARG A 218 5.06 -13.64 -17.15
N LEU A 219 5.64 -12.71 -16.43
CA LEU A 219 5.01 -11.45 -16.01
C LEU A 219 5.72 -10.33 -16.77
N TYR A 220 5.03 -9.80 -17.76
CA TYR A 220 5.56 -8.79 -18.66
C TYR A 220 5.32 -7.40 -18.08
N LEU A 221 6.33 -6.54 -18.14
CA LEU A 221 6.27 -5.19 -17.60
C LEU A 221 5.42 -4.27 -18.49
N HIS A 222 4.41 -3.64 -17.91
CA HIS A 222 3.57 -2.62 -18.59
C HIS A 222 3.69 -1.24 -17.95
N GLY A 223 4.39 -1.15 -16.82
CA GLY A 223 4.65 0.12 -16.17
C GLY A 223 5.65 0.01 -15.04
N LEU A 224 6.52 1.02 -14.94
CA LEU A 224 7.47 1.17 -13.85
C LEU A 224 7.42 2.60 -13.31
N THR A 225 7.29 2.74 -12.01
CA THR A 225 7.32 4.03 -11.31
C THR A 225 7.83 3.83 -9.89
N PHE A 226 7.79 4.88 -9.07
CA PHE A 226 8.15 4.81 -7.65
C PHE A 226 6.96 5.15 -6.76
N SER A 227 7.01 4.70 -5.51
CA SER A 227 6.00 4.97 -4.50
C SER A 227 5.86 6.47 -4.23
N PRO A 228 4.63 7.03 -4.07
CA PRO A 228 4.44 8.44 -3.74
C PRO A 228 4.88 8.77 -2.31
N ILE A 229 5.18 7.76 -1.51
CA ILE A 229 5.62 7.88 -0.13
C ILE A 229 6.83 6.99 0.13
N LYS A 230 7.74 7.45 0.95
CA LYS A 230 8.89 6.62 1.40
C LYS A 230 8.43 5.54 2.38
N GLY A 231 9.12 4.39 2.36
CA GLY A 231 8.95 3.32 3.33
C GLY A 231 9.22 3.78 4.77
N THR A 232 8.95 2.93 5.74
CA THR A 232 8.97 3.27 7.19
C THR A 232 10.30 3.88 7.64
N GLU A 233 11.43 3.35 7.15
CA GLU A 233 12.78 3.84 7.46
C GLU A 233 13.26 4.95 6.52
N GLY A 234 12.41 5.37 5.56
CA GLY A 234 12.74 6.40 4.58
C GLY A 234 13.32 5.86 3.27
N ASN A 235 13.20 4.55 3.02
CA ASN A 235 13.59 3.93 1.76
C ASN A 235 12.72 4.42 0.60
N ILE A 236 13.34 4.63 -0.55
CA ILE A 236 12.63 4.73 -1.83
C ILE A 236 12.17 3.32 -2.22
N GLU A 237 10.93 3.21 -2.64
CA GLU A 237 10.32 1.96 -3.07
C GLU A 237 9.73 2.15 -4.46
N PHE A 238 9.74 1.11 -5.29
CA PHE A 238 9.29 1.20 -6.67
C PHE A 238 8.04 0.36 -6.89
N LEU A 239 7.26 0.70 -7.92
CA LEU A 239 6.03 0.02 -8.30
C LEU A 239 6.17 -0.51 -9.73
N GLY A 240 6.17 -1.83 -9.88
CA GLY A 240 6.06 -2.49 -11.17
C GLY A 240 4.63 -2.93 -11.44
N TYR A 241 4.11 -2.62 -12.62
CA TYR A 241 2.82 -3.08 -13.14
C TYR A 241 3.05 -4.12 -14.22
N PHE A 242 2.47 -5.30 -14.06
CA PHE A 242 2.71 -6.47 -14.88
C PHE A 242 1.41 -7.12 -15.34
N THR A 243 1.43 -7.75 -16.50
CA THR A 243 0.39 -8.67 -16.98
C THR A 243 1.01 -9.98 -17.48
N LYS A 244 0.19 -10.98 -17.81
CA LYS A 244 0.65 -12.20 -18.50
C LYS A 244 0.67 -12.05 -20.03
N SER A 245 0.17 -10.94 -20.60
CA SER A 245 0.28 -10.65 -22.02
C SER A 245 1.62 -9.96 -22.31
N GLU A 246 2.29 -10.41 -23.37
CA GLU A 246 3.48 -9.76 -23.91
C GLU A 246 3.12 -8.59 -24.83
N ASP A 247 1.87 -8.48 -25.26
CA ASP A 247 1.39 -7.42 -26.14
C ASP A 247 1.54 -6.07 -25.44
N ASP A 248 2.17 -5.11 -26.10
CA ASP A 248 2.46 -3.75 -25.60
C ASP A 248 3.34 -3.70 -24.34
N ALA A 249 4.05 -4.78 -24.01
CA ALA A 249 4.97 -4.81 -22.88
C ALA A 249 6.16 -3.86 -23.11
N LEU A 250 6.58 -3.20 -22.03
CA LEU A 250 7.75 -2.34 -22.03
C LEU A 250 9.04 -3.16 -22.11
N SER A 251 9.95 -2.76 -22.96
CA SER A 251 11.31 -3.30 -22.94
C SER A 251 12.03 -2.88 -21.65
N ILE A 252 12.64 -3.84 -20.98
CA ILE A 252 13.45 -3.57 -19.79
C ILE A 252 14.81 -3.05 -20.26
N THR A 253 14.98 -1.72 -20.28
CA THR A 253 16.21 -1.06 -20.70
C THR A 253 16.83 -0.25 -19.56
N ASP A 254 18.14 -0.02 -19.64
CA ASP A 254 18.85 0.79 -18.66
C ASP A 254 18.30 2.22 -18.62
N GLU A 255 17.91 2.78 -19.79
CA GLU A 255 17.33 4.13 -19.87
C GLU A 255 16.00 4.23 -19.11
N LEU A 256 15.11 3.23 -19.23
CA LEU A 256 13.85 3.20 -18.49
C LEU A 256 14.11 3.18 -16.99
N ILE A 257 15.02 2.31 -16.55
CA ILE A 257 15.33 2.12 -15.14
C ILE A 257 15.98 3.38 -14.57
N THR A 258 17.01 3.92 -15.24
CA THR A 258 17.70 5.13 -14.80
C THR A 258 16.76 6.32 -14.69
N ALA A 259 15.86 6.52 -15.66
CA ALA A 259 14.88 7.60 -15.61
C ALA A 259 13.99 7.52 -14.37
N VAL A 260 13.46 6.35 -14.05
CA VAL A 260 12.61 6.15 -12.87
C VAL A 260 13.38 6.31 -11.57
N VAL A 261 14.64 5.84 -11.51
CA VAL A 261 15.51 6.00 -10.34
C VAL A 261 15.82 7.49 -10.11
N ASP A 262 16.17 8.22 -11.16
CA ASP A 262 16.48 9.66 -11.07
C ASP A 262 15.27 10.47 -10.58
N GLU A 263 14.08 10.23 -11.12
CA GLU A 263 12.85 10.86 -10.65
C GLU A 263 12.57 10.54 -9.18
N SER A 264 12.78 9.30 -8.76
CA SER A 264 12.54 8.87 -7.38
C SER A 264 13.45 9.55 -6.35
N HIS A 265 14.65 9.93 -6.75
CA HIS A 265 15.61 10.64 -5.90
C HIS A 265 15.34 12.16 -5.83
N ALA A 266 14.44 12.70 -6.65
CA ALA A 266 13.99 14.08 -6.58
C ALA A 266 12.80 14.28 -5.61
N LEU A 267 12.29 13.21 -4.99
CA LEU A 267 11.20 13.22 -3.99
C LEU A 267 11.59 13.94 -2.69
#